data_dbe3a2456d498cf0268d8507fae0b356
#
_entry.id   dbe3a2456d498cf0268d8507fae0b356
#
_cell.length_a   1.000
_cell.length_b   1.000
_cell.length_c   1.000
_cell.angle_alpha   90.00
_cell.angle_beta   90.00
_cell.angle_gamma   90.00
#
_symmetry.space_group_name_H-M   'P 1'
#
loop_
_entity.id
_entity.type
_entity.pdbx_description
1 polymer ?
#
loop_
_entity_poly.entity_id
_entity_poly.type
_entity_poly.pdbx_seq_one_letter_code
_entity_poly.pdbx_strand_id
1 'polypeptide(L)'
;VWNQAAAEELTGLGIEESLCLPYELKAGEQYRLAESLNTPMEKVVYGRIPMMVTANCVRKTTTGCRKGDTSFSFLKDRYQKNFPVVCDCTQCMNIIYNSLPLSLWQEREKWLSRVDLRLNFTIEAPSETTAVLNAFFFGKNMPSGEYTTGHEKRGVE
;
A
#
# COMPACT_ATOMS: atom_id res chain seq x y z
N VAL A 1 -2.88 8.71 -8.26
CA VAL A 1 -2.65 9.54 -9.48
C VAL A 1 -1.24 10.06 -9.48
N TRP A 2 -0.61 10.17 -10.68
CA TRP A 2 0.80 10.51 -10.83
C TRP A 2 1.06 11.99 -11.08
N ASN A 3 0.08 12.71 -11.62
CA ASN A 3 0.24 14.11 -11.98
C ASN A 3 -1.10 14.84 -11.95
N GLN A 4 -1.02 16.16 -12.02
CA GLN A 4 -2.18 17.04 -11.95
C GLN A 4 -3.17 16.80 -13.10
N ALA A 5 -2.68 16.65 -14.33
CA ALA A 5 -3.57 16.47 -15.49
C ALA A 5 -4.41 15.19 -15.38
N ALA A 6 -3.81 14.08 -14.91
CA ALA A 6 -4.55 12.84 -14.67
C ALA A 6 -5.56 13.00 -13.52
N ALA A 7 -5.24 13.76 -12.49
CA ALA A 7 -6.17 14.02 -11.39
C ALA A 7 -7.36 14.89 -11.84
N GLU A 8 -7.10 15.93 -12.61
CA GLU A 8 -8.14 16.81 -13.16
C GLU A 8 -9.10 16.05 -14.10
N GLU A 9 -8.57 15.17 -14.95
CA GLU A 9 -9.37 14.31 -15.83
C GLU A 9 -10.27 13.37 -15.00
N LEU A 10 -9.73 12.69 -13.99
CA LEU A 10 -10.51 11.80 -13.13
C LEU A 10 -11.58 12.55 -12.37
N THR A 11 -11.29 13.74 -11.85
CA THR A 11 -12.26 14.60 -11.19
C THR A 11 -13.35 15.05 -12.17
N GLY A 12 -12.99 15.38 -13.40
CA GLY A 12 -13.93 15.73 -14.49
C GLY A 12 -14.86 14.59 -14.86
N LEU A 13 -14.47 13.34 -14.62
CA LEU A 13 -15.30 12.14 -14.79
C LEU A 13 -16.24 11.88 -13.59
N GLY A 14 -16.27 12.75 -12.59
CA GLY A 14 -17.15 12.63 -11.41
C GLY A 14 -16.60 11.79 -10.27
N ILE A 15 -15.28 11.61 -10.19
CA ILE A 15 -14.66 11.02 -9.01
C ILE A 15 -14.55 12.11 -7.94
N GLU A 16 -15.47 12.10 -6.99
CA GLU A 16 -15.64 13.15 -5.98
C GLU A 16 -15.09 12.76 -4.59
N GLU A 17 -14.88 11.46 -4.31
CA GLU A 17 -14.52 11.01 -2.97
C GLU A 17 -13.08 11.39 -2.61
N SER A 18 -12.12 10.72 -3.18
CA SER A 18 -10.70 11.04 -2.98
C SER A 18 -9.81 10.38 -4.03
N LEU A 19 -8.63 10.95 -4.23
CA LEU A 19 -7.60 10.39 -5.11
C LEU A 19 -6.37 9.97 -4.29
N CYS A 20 -5.89 8.75 -4.51
CA CYS A 20 -4.74 8.23 -3.78
C CYS A 20 -3.42 8.72 -4.41
N LEU A 21 -2.52 9.22 -3.55
CA LEU A 21 -1.15 9.54 -3.92
C LEU A 21 -0.35 8.26 -4.23
N PRO A 22 0.50 8.26 -5.26
CA PRO A 22 1.23 7.08 -5.66
C PRO A 22 2.42 6.80 -4.73
N TYR A 23 2.81 5.55 -4.63
CA TYR A 23 3.96 5.13 -3.80
C TYR A 23 5.31 5.57 -4.36
N GLU A 24 5.38 5.85 -5.65
CA GLU A 24 6.63 6.00 -6.42
C GLU A 24 7.17 7.44 -6.40
N LEU A 25 6.31 8.43 -6.14
CA LEU A 25 6.72 9.83 -6.05
C LEU A 25 7.41 10.12 -4.72
N LYS A 26 8.42 10.99 -4.75
CA LYS A 26 9.03 11.54 -3.54
C LYS A 26 8.03 12.39 -2.75
N ALA A 27 8.21 12.46 -1.44
CA ALA A 27 7.34 13.26 -0.57
C ALA A 27 7.11 14.68 -1.09
N GLY A 28 8.16 15.38 -1.53
CA GLY A 28 8.05 16.75 -2.06
C GLY A 28 7.22 16.85 -3.35
N GLU A 29 7.20 15.82 -4.19
CA GLU A 29 6.36 15.75 -5.39
C GLU A 29 4.92 15.47 -5.02
N GLN A 30 4.69 14.57 -4.09
CA GLN A 30 3.37 14.27 -3.56
C GLN A 30 2.75 15.49 -2.86
N TYR A 31 3.54 16.27 -2.10
CA TYR A 31 3.08 17.51 -1.48
C TYR A 31 2.62 18.52 -2.53
N ARG A 32 3.44 18.78 -3.56
CA ARG A 32 3.08 19.69 -4.64
C ARG A 32 1.81 19.24 -5.36
N LEU A 33 1.68 17.94 -5.62
CA LEU A 33 0.48 17.40 -6.26
C LEU A 33 -0.75 17.60 -5.37
N ALA A 34 -0.68 17.29 -4.08
CA ALA A 34 -1.78 17.48 -3.15
C ALA A 34 -2.19 18.96 -2.99
N GLU A 35 -1.23 19.88 -3.00
CA GLU A 35 -1.49 21.32 -2.91
C GLU A 35 -2.04 21.93 -4.21
N SER A 36 -1.78 21.30 -5.36
CA SER A 36 -2.26 21.80 -6.67
C SER A 36 -3.71 21.42 -7.00
N LEU A 37 -4.32 20.57 -6.19
CA LEU A 37 -5.67 20.01 -6.44
C LEU A 37 -6.66 20.46 -5.37
N ASN A 38 -7.89 20.70 -5.80
CA ASN A 38 -9.02 20.93 -4.89
C ASN A 38 -9.74 19.64 -4.48
N THR A 39 -9.41 18.53 -5.11
CA THR A 39 -9.98 17.21 -4.81
C THR A 39 -9.33 16.64 -3.55
N PRO A 40 -10.08 16.05 -2.63
CA PRO A 40 -9.52 15.37 -1.48
C PRO A 40 -8.50 14.31 -1.90
N MET A 41 -7.39 14.27 -1.20
CA MET A 41 -6.31 13.33 -1.47
C MET A 41 -6.11 12.40 -0.29
N GLU A 42 -5.78 11.14 -0.57
CA GLU A 42 -5.37 10.19 0.46
C GLU A 42 -3.94 9.69 0.22
N LYS A 43 -3.26 9.37 1.30
CA LYS A 43 -1.92 8.77 1.25
C LYS A 43 -1.88 7.49 2.08
N VAL A 44 -1.38 6.44 1.47
CA VAL A 44 -1.08 5.21 2.21
C VAL A 44 0.16 5.44 3.07
N VAL A 45 -0.03 5.34 4.39
CA VAL A 45 1.04 5.54 5.39
C VAL A 45 1.42 4.25 6.12
N TYR A 46 0.64 3.20 5.94
CA TYR A 46 0.93 1.86 6.42
C TYR A 46 0.38 0.80 5.45
N GLY A 47 1.14 -0.27 5.29
CA GLY A 47 0.72 -1.47 4.57
C GLY A 47 1.75 -1.99 3.59
N ARG A 48 1.49 -3.15 3.02
CA ARG A 48 2.41 -3.76 2.05
C ARG A 48 2.17 -3.21 0.66
N ILE A 49 3.24 -2.74 0.04
CA ILE A 49 3.20 -2.20 -1.33
C ILE A 49 3.05 -3.37 -2.32
N PRO A 50 2.05 -3.32 -3.24
CA PRO A 50 1.98 -4.26 -4.34
C PRO A 50 3.21 -4.11 -5.25
N MET A 51 3.96 -5.19 -5.44
CA MET A 51 5.16 -5.20 -6.28
C MET A 51 4.88 -5.75 -7.68
N MET A 52 3.93 -6.67 -7.78
CA MET A 52 3.57 -7.31 -9.04
C MET A 52 2.13 -7.82 -9.01
N VAL A 53 1.44 -7.66 -10.13
CA VAL A 53 0.18 -8.34 -10.42
C VAL A 53 0.41 -9.30 -11.57
N THR A 54 0.00 -10.56 -11.42
CA THR A 54 0.22 -11.59 -12.43
C THR A 54 -0.97 -12.54 -12.55
N ALA A 55 -1.32 -12.91 -13.77
CA ALA A 55 -2.28 -13.97 -14.07
C ALA A 55 -1.70 -15.38 -13.89
N ASN A 56 -0.38 -15.49 -13.73
CA ASN A 56 0.28 -16.78 -13.46
C ASN A 56 0.09 -17.17 -12.01
N CYS A 57 -0.87 -18.08 -11.75
CA CYS A 57 -1.26 -18.44 -10.40
C CYS A 57 -0.19 -19.31 -9.72
N VAL A 58 0.45 -18.76 -8.68
CA VAL A 58 1.48 -19.44 -7.87
C VAL A 58 0.95 -20.76 -7.29
N ARG A 59 -0.29 -20.78 -6.79
CA ARG A 59 -0.89 -21.99 -6.22
C ARG A 59 -1.17 -23.06 -7.27
N LYS A 60 -1.75 -22.65 -8.42
CA LYS A 60 -2.05 -23.59 -9.52
C LYS A 60 -0.78 -24.30 -9.96
N THR A 61 0.34 -23.61 -9.96
CA THR A 61 1.65 -24.15 -10.40
C THR A 61 2.27 -25.09 -9.36
N THR A 62 1.98 -24.89 -8.06
CA THR A 62 2.63 -25.66 -6.98
C THR A 62 1.76 -26.76 -6.38
N THR A 63 0.52 -26.44 -6.03
CA THR A 63 -0.38 -27.32 -5.25
C THR A 63 -1.72 -27.62 -5.94
N GLY A 64 -1.95 -27.07 -7.12
CA GLY A 64 -3.21 -27.15 -7.84
C GLY A 64 -4.18 -26.03 -7.48
N CYS A 65 -5.17 -25.80 -8.37
CA CYS A 65 -6.17 -24.76 -8.19
C CYS A 65 -7.16 -25.15 -7.06
N ARG A 66 -7.30 -24.26 -6.08
CA ARG A 66 -8.30 -24.35 -5.01
C ARG A 66 -9.22 -23.13 -5.12
N LYS A 67 -10.26 -23.23 -5.95
CA LYS A 67 -11.24 -22.15 -6.13
C LYS A 67 -11.83 -21.71 -4.79
N GLY A 68 -11.87 -20.40 -4.55
CA GLY A 68 -12.45 -19.80 -3.34
C GLY A 68 -11.56 -19.82 -2.09
N ASP A 69 -10.34 -20.34 -2.17
CA ASP A 69 -9.38 -20.27 -1.07
C ASP A 69 -8.82 -18.85 -0.96
N THR A 70 -9.16 -18.15 0.13
CA THR A 70 -8.72 -16.77 0.43
C THR A 70 -7.41 -16.72 1.20
N SER A 71 -6.77 -17.86 1.50
CA SER A 71 -5.50 -17.87 2.20
C SER A 71 -4.40 -17.24 1.34
N PHE A 72 -3.42 -16.64 1.97
CA PHE A 72 -2.22 -16.15 1.29
C PHE A 72 -1.09 -17.17 1.34
N SER A 73 -0.13 -17.03 0.44
CA SER A 73 1.09 -17.85 0.37
C SER A 73 2.31 -16.93 0.38
N PHE A 74 3.50 -17.51 0.38
CA PHE A 74 4.75 -16.76 0.32
C PHE A 74 5.63 -17.23 -0.83
N LEU A 75 6.21 -16.29 -1.55
CA LEU A 75 7.36 -16.51 -2.40
C LEU A 75 8.63 -16.14 -1.63
N LYS A 76 9.65 -16.93 -1.78
CA LYS A 76 10.94 -16.69 -1.13
C LYS A 76 11.97 -16.35 -2.18
N ASP A 77 12.70 -15.26 -1.99
CA ASP A 77 13.77 -14.87 -2.89
C ASP A 77 15.12 -15.55 -2.55
N ARG A 78 16.15 -15.25 -3.32
CA ARG A 78 17.53 -15.74 -3.10
C ARG A 78 18.16 -15.27 -1.79
N TYR A 79 17.64 -14.19 -1.19
CA TYR A 79 18.08 -13.64 0.10
C TYR A 79 17.21 -14.14 1.27
N GLN A 80 16.37 -15.15 1.03
CA GLN A 80 15.46 -15.73 2.02
C GLN A 80 14.38 -14.75 2.55
N LYS A 81 14.11 -13.67 1.82
CA LYS A 81 12.99 -12.76 2.15
C LYS A 81 11.67 -13.34 1.65
N ASN A 82 10.64 -13.26 2.48
CA ASN A 82 9.31 -13.75 2.18
C ASN A 82 8.43 -12.65 1.60
N PHE A 83 7.94 -12.85 0.39
CA PHE A 83 7.01 -11.95 -0.30
C PHE A 83 5.61 -12.54 -0.23
N PRO A 84 4.66 -11.91 0.48
CA PRO A 84 3.30 -12.40 0.54
C PRO A 84 2.63 -12.37 -0.84
N VAL A 85 1.86 -13.41 -1.13
CA VAL A 85 1.06 -13.53 -2.35
C VAL A 85 -0.39 -13.71 -1.97
N VAL A 86 -1.23 -12.79 -2.37
CA VAL A 86 -2.67 -12.87 -2.24
C VAL A 86 -3.26 -13.27 -3.57
N CYS A 87 -4.05 -14.35 -3.59
CA CYS A 87 -4.71 -14.83 -4.79
C CYS A 87 -6.14 -14.29 -4.85
N ASP A 88 -6.42 -13.46 -5.85
CA ASP A 88 -7.80 -13.16 -6.24
C ASP A 88 -8.31 -14.29 -7.15
N CYS A 89 -9.00 -15.23 -6.54
CA CYS A 89 -9.54 -16.38 -7.27
C CYS A 89 -10.76 -16.03 -8.13
N THR A 90 -11.36 -14.84 -7.96
CA THR A 90 -12.49 -14.41 -8.80
C THR A 90 -12.01 -13.97 -10.17
N GLN A 91 -10.87 -13.32 -10.23
CA GLN A 91 -10.25 -12.82 -11.46
C GLN A 91 -9.06 -13.67 -11.93
N CYS A 92 -8.73 -14.74 -11.22
CA CYS A 92 -7.54 -15.57 -11.47
C CYS A 92 -6.23 -14.76 -11.50
N MET A 93 -6.10 -13.77 -10.61
CA MET A 93 -4.92 -12.94 -10.47
C MET A 93 -4.24 -13.14 -9.13
N ASN A 94 -2.92 -12.92 -9.10
CA ASN A 94 -2.14 -12.91 -7.87
C ASN A 94 -1.50 -11.54 -7.70
N ILE A 95 -1.55 -11.03 -6.49
CA ILE A 95 -0.86 -9.81 -6.10
C ILE A 95 0.30 -10.21 -5.20
N ILE A 96 1.51 -9.92 -5.62
CA ILE A 96 2.73 -10.14 -4.85
C ILE A 96 3.07 -8.84 -4.14
N TYR A 97 3.14 -8.88 -2.82
CA TYR A 97 3.42 -7.73 -2.00
C TYR A 97 4.87 -7.70 -1.54
N ASN A 98 5.36 -6.51 -1.19
CA ASN A 98 6.69 -6.34 -0.62
C ASN A 98 6.86 -7.18 0.66
N SER A 99 8.07 -7.69 0.87
CA SER A 99 8.43 -8.47 2.05
C SER A 99 8.29 -7.70 3.35
N LEU A 100 8.50 -6.38 3.34
CA LEU A 100 8.35 -5.49 4.47
C LEU A 100 7.13 -4.57 4.28
N PRO A 101 6.34 -4.33 5.32
CA PRO A 101 5.31 -3.30 5.26
C PRO A 101 5.92 -1.90 5.23
N LEU A 102 5.31 -1.01 4.46
CA LEU A 102 5.53 0.42 4.54
C LEU A 102 5.08 0.91 5.92
N SER A 103 5.86 1.80 6.53
CA SER A 103 5.41 2.57 7.69
C SER A 103 5.97 3.99 7.65
N LEU A 104 5.07 4.95 7.52
CA LEU A 104 5.36 6.38 7.61
C LEU A 104 4.85 6.96 8.93
N TRP A 105 4.77 6.14 9.98
CA TRP A 105 4.28 6.55 11.30
C TRP A 105 5.01 7.78 11.86
N GLN A 106 6.33 7.87 11.65
CA GLN A 106 7.13 9.02 12.11
C GLN A 106 6.83 10.31 11.32
N GLU A 107 6.35 10.17 10.08
CA GLU A 107 6.04 11.30 9.19
C GLU A 107 4.54 11.67 9.21
N ARG A 108 3.69 10.95 9.96
CA ARG A 108 2.24 11.08 9.94
C ARG A 108 1.74 12.51 10.18
N GLU A 109 2.35 13.21 11.12
CA GLU A 109 1.94 14.58 11.49
C GLU A 109 2.08 15.56 10.31
N LYS A 110 3.11 15.36 9.48
CA LYS A 110 3.32 16.19 8.29
C LYS A 110 2.25 15.96 7.24
N TRP A 111 1.72 14.74 7.16
CA TRP A 111 0.70 14.37 6.18
C TRP A 111 -0.72 14.70 6.66
N LEU A 112 -1.02 14.55 7.94
CA LEU A 112 -2.34 14.80 8.53
C LEU A 112 -2.92 16.19 8.22
N SER A 113 -2.06 17.18 8.07
CA SER A 113 -2.48 18.56 7.75
C SER A 113 -2.81 18.78 6.26
N ARG A 114 -2.60 17.79 5.40
CA ARG A 114 -2.68 17.91 3.94
C ARG A 114 -3.60 16.92 3.26
N VAL A 115 -3.60 15.68 3.73
CA VAL A 115 -4.29 14.57 3.08
C VAL A 115 -4.85 13.61 4.13
N ASP A 116 -5.83 12.81 3.75
CA ASP A 116 -6.31 11.70 4.58
C ASP A 116 -5.27 10.58 4.63
N LEU A 117 -5.09 9.99 5.80
CA LEU A 117 -4.15 8.89 5.98
C LEU A 117 -4.86 7.55 5.83
N ARG A 118 -4.34 6.72 4.94
CA ARG A 118 -4.85 5.37 4.68
C ARG A 118 -3.93 4.31 5.24
N LEU A 119 -4.51 3.37 6.00
CA LEU A 119 -3.84 2.16 6.49
C LEU A 119 -4.35 0.96 5.68
N ASN A 120 -3.47 0.34 4.91
CA ASN A 120 -3.78 -0.81 4.03
C ASN A 120 -3.36 -2.11 4.70
N PHE A 121 -4.27 -2.79 5.37
CA PHE A 121 -4.04 -4.11 5.93
C PHE A 121 -4.26 -5.20 4.86
N THR A 122 -3.38 -6.18 4.80
CA THR A 122 -3.42 -7.25 3.79
C THR A 122 -3.34 -8.65 4.39
N ILE A 123 -2.29 -8.93 5.15
CA ILE A 123 -2.00 -10.25 5.73
C ILE A 123 -1.81 -10.19 7.25
N GLU A 124 -1.94 -9.02 7.82
CA GLU A 124 -1.72 -8.77 9.24
C GLU A 124 -2.73 -9.55 10.10
N ALA A 125 -2.25 -10.16 11.17
CA ALA A 125 -3.13 -10.77 12.15
C ALA A 125 -3.96 -9.71 12.91
N PRO A 126 -5.13 -10.06 13.47
CA PRO A 126 -5.96 -9.09 14.21
C PRO A 126 -5.22 -8.35 15.33
N SER A 127 -4.29 -9.02 16.02
CA SER A 127 -3.45 -8.40 17.05
C SER A 127 -2.48 -7.36 16.49
N GLU A 128 -1.88 -7.64 15.31
CA GLU A 128 -1.00 -6.69 14.62
C GLU A 128 -1.79 -5.49 14.10
N THR A 129 -2.95 -5.73 13.48
CA THR A 129 -3.87 -4.68 13.04
C THR A 129 -4.23 -3.76 14.21
N THR A 130 -4.64 -4.32 15.36
CA THR A 130 -4.97 -3.56 16.56
C THR A 130 -3.77 -2.75 17.07
N ALA A 131 -2.58 -3.31 17.06
CA ALA A 131 -1.37 -2.63 17.51
C ALA A 131 -1.01 -1.44 16.61
N VAL A 132 -1.11 -1.61 15.28
CA VAL A 132 -0.89 -0.53 14.30
C VAL A 132 -1.95 0.57 14.46
N LEU A 133 -3.23 0.22 14.57
CA LEU A 133 -4.30 1.19 14.82
C LEU A 133 -4.03 1.99 16.11
N ASN A 134 -3.64 1.33 17.18
CA ASN A 134 -3.28 2.00 18.44
C ASN A 134 -2.09 2.97 18.28
N ALA A 135 -1.11 2.63 17.44
CA ALA A 135 -0.01 3.53 17.16
C ALA A 135 -0.49 4.79 16.43
N PHE A 136 -1.24 4.64 15.35
CA PHE A 136 -1.68 5.77 14.53
C PHE A 136 -2.73 6.65 15.23
N PHE A 137 -3.71 6.07 15.92
CA PHE A 137 -4.81 6.83 16.53
C PHE A 137 -4.52 7.32 17.95
N PHE A 138 -3.72 6.59 18.72
CA PHE A 138 -3.47 6.91 20.13
C PHE A 138 -2.01 7.23 20.43
N GLY A 139 -1.16 7.40 19.41
CA GLY A 139 0.24 7.77 19.55
C GLY A 139 1.10 6.72 20.28
N LYS A 140 0.67 5.47 20.34
CA LYS A 140 1.47 4.39 20.89
C LYS A 140 2.64 4.06 19.95
N ASN A 141 3.62 3.33 20.48
CA ASN A 141 4.72 2.86 19.63
C ASN A 141 4.22 1.86 18.60
N MET A 142 4.82 1.90 17.41
CA MET A 142 4.61 0.86 16.41
C MET A 142 5.03 -0.51 16.96
N PRO A 143 4.35 -1.59 16.54
CA PRO A 143 4.79 -2.94 16.84
C PRO A 143 6.26 -3.13 16.47
N SER A 144 6.98 -3.96 17.25
CA SER A 144 8.36 -4.33 16.93
C SER A 144 8.40 -5.07 15.58
N GLY A 145 9.33 -4.67 14.69
CA GLY A 145 9.47 -5.26 13.37
C GLY A 145 10.31 -4.41 12.44
N GLU A 146 10.60 -4.97 11.27
CA GLU A 146 11.24 -4.24 10.18
C GLU A 146 10.17 -3.57 9.31
N TYR A 147 10.39 -2.30 8.97
CA TYR A 147 9.52 -1.51 8.10
C TYR A 147 10.33 -0.85 7.00
N THR A 148 9.67 -0.57 5.88
CA THR A 148 10.25 0.27 4.82
C THR A 148 9.59 1.64 4.81
N THR A 149 10.32 2.66 4.37
CA THR A 149 9.75 3.98 4.05
C THR A 149 9.37 4.11 2.58
N GLY A 150 9.53 3.04 1.80
CA GLY A 150 9.27 3.07 0.35
C GLY A 150 10.15 4.09 -0.36
N HIS A 151 9.56 4.79 -1.32
CA HIS A 151 10.24 5.83 -2.11
C HIS A 151 10.11 7.24 -1.55
N GLU A 152 9.65 7.40 -0.30
CA GLU A 152 9.37 8.69 0.34
C GLU A 152 10.53 9.70 0.23
N LYS A 153 11.77 9.21 0.33
CA LYS A 153 12.97 10.05 0.28
C LYS A 153 13.63 10.12 -1.08
N ARG A 154 13.59 9.05 -1.87
CA ARG A 154 14.42 8.92 -3.09
C ARG A 154 13.64 8.87 -4.40
N GLY A 155 12.35 8.50 -4.37
CA GLY A 155 11.57 8.25 -5.59
C GLY A 155 12.02 6.98 -6.33
N VAL A 156 11.42 6.74 -7.47
CA VAL A 156 11.85 5.73 -8.45
C VAL A 156 12.71 6.44 -9.48
N GLU A 157 13.94 5.96 -9.69
CA GLU A 157 14.85 6.44 -10.74
C GLU A 157 14.64 5.64 -12.04
#